data_a5335308a055824f52215745e17759c0
#
_entry.id   a5335308a055824f52215745e17759c0
#
_cell.length_a   1.000
_cell.length_b   1.000
_cell.length_c   1.000
_cell.angle_alpha   90.00
_cell.angle_beta   90.00
_cell.angle_gamma   90.00
#
_symmetry.space_group_name_H-M   'P 1'
#
loop_
_entity.id
_entity.type
_entity.pdbx_description
1 polymer ?
#
loop_
_entity_poly.entity_id
_entity_poly.type
_entity_poly.pdbx_seq_one_letter_code
_entity_poly.pdbx_strand_id
1 'polypeptide(L)'
;MCIRDSYVMIDPTWVGGISETARIAHLAQTYNIPVSMHDCTGPLTLFAGLHVGAAVANCCYQETVRAQIQTVYHELIDTELKIANGYVDVPRGPGLGVRLNPDLFKKNRPGYRISTR
;
A
#
# COMPACT_ATOMS: atom_id res chain seq x y z
N MET A 1 -30.51 1.09 15.42
CA MET A 1 -30.17 0.74 14.03
C MET A 1 -28.75 0.24 14.04
N CYS A 2 -28.52 -1.06 13.80
CA CYS A 2 -27.15 -1.60 13.71
C CYS A 2 -26.65 -1.38 12.28
N ILE A 3 -25.72 -0.44 12.09
CA ILE A 3 -25.03 -0.25 10.83
C ILE A 3 -23.89 -1.28 10.86
N ARG A 4 -23.90 -2.21 9.90
CA ARG A 4 -22.83 -3.17 9.69
C ARG A 4 -22.14 -2.81 8.39
N ASP A 5 -20.85 -2.50 8.46
CA ASP A 5 -20.05 -2.28 7.28
C ASP A 5 -19.90 -3.58 6.48
N SER A 6 -19.93 -3.44 5.16
CA SER A 6 -19.76 -4.57 4.25
C SER A 6 -18.28 -4.93 4.06
N TYR A 7 -17.39 -3.94 4.19
CA TYR A 7 -15.94 -4.07 4.04
C TYR A 7 -15.22 -3.19 5.06
N VAL A 8 -14.07 -3.65 5.53
CA VAL A 8 -13.13 -2.79 6.28
C VAL A 8 -12.01 -2.38 5.33
N MET A 9 -11.88 -1.07 5.11
CA MET A 9 -10.79 -0.51 4.31
C MET A 9 -9.63 -0.13 5.21
N ILE A 10 -8.42 -0.62 4.93
CA ILE A 10 -7.26 -0.50 5.80
C ILE A 10 -6.12 0.14 5.03
N ASP A 11 -5.59 1.26 5.57
CA ASP A 11 -4.36 1.88 5.07
C ASP A 11 -3.20 1.49 6.00
N PRO A 12 -2.18 0.78 5.51
CA PRO A 12 -1.03 0.37 6.32
C PRO A 12 -0.31 1.53 7.01
N THR A 13 -0.29 2.70 6.41
CA THR A 13 0.40 3.88 6.97
C THR A 13 -0.39 4.49 8.14
N TRP A 14 -1.72 4.48 8.05
CA TRP A 14 -2.58 5.11 9.05
C TRP A 14 -2.82 4.26 10.27
N VAL A 15 -2.82 2.93 10.10
CA VAL A 15 -3.10 2.01 11.21
C VAL A 15 -1.87 1.58 12.00
N GLY A 16 -0.67 2.05 11.61
CA GLY A 16 0.55 1.74 12.35
C GLY A 16 1.46 0.69 11.72
N GLY A 17 1.28 0.39 10.42
CA GLY A 17 2.17 -0.45 9.64
C GLY A 17 1.62 -1.84 9.31
N ILE A 18 2.46 -2.64 8.66
CA ILE A 18 2.11 -3.96 8.12
C ILE A 18 1.55 -4.90 9.21
N SER A 19 2.17 -4.92 10.38
CA SER A 19 1.76 -5.81 11.47
C SER A 19 0.34 -5.49 11.98
N GLU A 20 0.03 -4.20 12.15
CA GLU A 20 -1.31 -3.79 12.59
C GLU A 20 -2.34 -4.00 11.50
N THR A 21 -1.99 -3.76 10.24
CA THR A 21 -2.85 -4.07 9.09
C THR A 21 -3.26 -5.55 9.08
N ALA A 22 -2.29 -6.45 9.27
CA ALA A 22 -2.56 -7.89 9.33
C ALA A 22 -3.44 -8.26 10.55
N ARG A 23 -3.20 -7.67 11.73
CA ARG A 23 -4.02 -7.90 12.93
C ARG A 23 -5.47 -7.46 12.73
N ILE A 24 -5.69 -6.28 12.13
CA ILE A 24 -7.03 -5.77 11.81
C ILE A 24 -7.72 -6.70 10.81
N ALA A 25 -7.00 -7.16 9.77
CA ALA A 25 -7.56 -8.09 8.79
C ALA A 25 -7.98 -9.42 9.45
N HIS A 26 -7.14 -10.00 10.31
CA HIS A 26 -7.49 -11.23 11.04
C HIS A 26 -8.66 -11.01 12.01
N LEU A 27 -8.72 -9.85 12.69
CA LEU A 27 -9.86 -9.52 13.53
C LEU A 27 -11.16 -9.44 12.72
N ALA A 28 -11.13 -8.74 11.57
CA ALA A 28 -12.28 -8.67 10.66
C ALA A 28 -12.70 -10.07 10.17
N GLN A 29 -11.73 -10.95 9.90
CA GLN A 29 -11.99 -12.31 9.48
C GLN A 29 -12.79 -13.11 10.52
N THR A 30 -12.56 -12.91 11.81
CA THR A 30 -13.33 -13.61 12.88
C THR A 30 -14.82 -13.25 12.85
N TYR A 31 -15.16 -12.12 12.27
CA TYR A 31 -16.54 -11.66 12.07
C TYR A 31 -17.06 -11.89 10.65
N ASN A 32 -16.32 -12.64 9.82
CA ASN A 32 -16.60 -12.83 8.39
C ASN A 32 -16.76 -11.51 7.61
N ILE A 33 -15.98 -10.52 7.97
CA ILE A 33 -15.94 -9.22 7.28
C ILE A 33 -14.74 -9.21 6.35
N PRO A 34 -14.93 -9.00 5.03
CA PRO A 34 -13.84 -8.85 4.09
C PRO A 34 -13.12 -7.52 4.29
N VAL A 35 -11.84 -7.50 3.93
CA VAL A 35 -11.03 -6.29 3.96
C VAL A 35 -10.62 -5.86 2.56
N SER A 36 -10.36 -4.57 2.41
CA SER A 36 -9.78 -3.95 1.22
C SER A 36 -8.59 -3.10 1.64
N MET A 37 -7.51 -3.12 0.87
CA MET A 37 -6.36 -2.27 1.15
C MET A 37 -6.54 -0.91 0.48
N HIS A 38 -6.40 0.16 1.26
CA HIS A 38 -6.52 1.54 0.80
C HIS A 38 -5.25 2.01 0.08
N ASP A 39 -5.39 2.85 -0.94
CA ASP A 39 -4.28 3.51 -1.64
C ASP A 39 -4.61 4.96 -1.97
N CYS A 40 -4.03 5.89 -1.24
CA CYS A 40 -3.89 7.29 -1.66
C CYS A 40 -2.72 7.99 -0.94
N THR A 41 -2.02 7.26 -0.07
CA THR A 41 -0.97 7.83 0.80
C THR A 41 0.39 7.84 0.12
N GLY A 42 0.64 6.87 -0.76
CA GLY A 42 1.90 6.83 -1.52
C GLY A 42 2.28 5.42 -1.97
N PRO A 43 3.29 5.30 -2.86
CA PRO A 43 3.61 4.02 -3.47
C PRO A 43 4.05 2.96 -2.46
N LEU A 44 4.76 3.31 -1.39
CA LEU A 44 5.16 2.33 -0.38
C LEU A 44 3.96 1.77 0.38
N THR A 45 2.91 2.57 0.60
CA THR A 45 1.65 2.11 1.20
C THR A 45 0.96 1.10 0.30
N LEU A 46 0.88 1.40 -0.99
CA LEU A 46 0.32 0.49 -1.98
C LEU A 46 1.05 -0.85 -1.99
N PHE A 47 2.39 -0.84 -2.05
CA PHE A 47 3.18 -2.08 -2.06
C PHE A 47 3.05 -2.85 -0.74
N ALA A 48 3.01 -2.17 0.40
CA ALA A 48 2.75 -2.81 1.69
C ALA A 48 1.36 -3.45 1.72
N GLY A 49 0.34 -2.75 1.21
CA GLY A 49 -1.03 -3.26 1.07
C GLY A 49 -1.09 -4.52 0.21
N LEU A 50 -0.39 -4.56 -0.93
CA LEU A 50 -0.32 -5.74 -1.80
C LEU A 50 0.25 -6.96 -1.07
N HIS A 51 1.33 -6.80 -0.29
CA HIS A 51 1.90 -7.91 0.47
C HIS A 51 0.95 -8.41 1.56
N VAL A 52 0.33 -7.51 2.31
CA VAL A 52 -0.65 -7.91 3.34
C VAL A 52 -1.88 -8.53 2.70
N GLY A 53 -2.41 -7.91 1.65
CA GLY A 53 -3.57 -8.42 0.93
C GLY A 53 -3.38 -9.83 0.38
N ALA A 54 -2.18 -10.13 -0.12
CA ALA A 54 -1.84 -11.49 -0.57
C ALA A 54 -1.61 -12.50 0.58
N ALA A 55 -1.34 -12.02 1.80
CA ALA A 55 -1.05 -12.87 2.96
C ALA A 55 -2.31 -13.20 3.79
N VAL A 56 -3.39 -12.44 3.67
CA VAL A 56 -4.62 -12.62 4.46
C VAL A 56 -5.75 -13.20 3.60
N ALA A 57 -6.50 -14.14 4.17
CA ALA A 57 -7.50 -14.88 3.40
C ALA A 57 -8.77 -14.09 3.06
N ASN A 58 -9.04 -13.01 3.79
CA ASN A 58 -10.25 -12.20 3.65
C ASN A 58 -10.05 -10.88 2.90
N CYS A 59 -8.91 -10.69 2.25
CA CYS A 59 -8.71 -9.53 1.38
C CYS A 59 -9.37 -9.75 0.02
N CYS A 60 -10.27 -8.84 -0.35
CA CYS A 60 -11.00 -8.93 -1.61
C CYS A 60 -10.41 -8.03 -2.69
N TYR A 61 -9.91 -6.85 -2.31
CA TYR A 61 -9.46 -5.84 -3.26
C TYR A 61 -8.25 -5.08 -2.72
N GLN A 62 -7.43 -4.63 -3.68
CA GLN A 62 -6.47 -3.55 -3.48
C GLN A 62 -7.00 -2.32 -4.20
N GLU A 63 -7.26 -1.24 -3.49
CA GLU A 63 -7.55 0.04 -4.11
C GLU A 63 -6.31 0.59 -4.81
N THR A 64 -6.52 1.27 -5.93
CA THR A 64 -5.44 1.96 -6.65
C THR A 64 -5.92 3.31 -7.16
N VAL A 65 -5.09 4.34 -7.00
CA VAL A 65 -5.36 5.66 -7.56
C VAL A 65 -4.62 5.81 -8.88
N ARG A 66 -5.34 5.55 -9.98
CA ARG A 66 -4.78 5.56 -11.34
C ARG A 66 -3.98 6.82 -11.66
N ALA A 67 -4.48 7.98 -11.29
CA ALA A 67 -3.80 9.24 -11.55
C ALA A 67 -2.43 9.30 -10.85
N GLN A 68 -2.35 8.86 -9.60
CA GLN A 68 -1.10 8.83 -8.84
C GLN A 68 -0.10 7.82 -9.39
N ILE A 69 -0.57 6.64 -9.79
CA ILE A 69 0.26 5.61 -10.41
C ILE A 69 0.88 6.14 -11.70
N GLN A 70 0.12 6.84 -12.53
CA GLN A 70 0.57 7.34 -13.82
C GLN A 70 1.43 8.62 -13.74
N THR A 71 1.49 9.27 -12.61
CA THR A 71 2.20 10.55 -12.42
C THR A 71 3.22 10.46 -11.28
N VAL A 72 2.76 10.68 -10.06
CA VAL A 72 3.62 10.88 -8.87
C VAL A 72 4.41 9.62 -8.50
N TYR A 73 3.81 8.43 -8.63
CA TYR A 73 4.47 7.21 -8.17
C TYR A 73 5.73 6.89 -8.98
N HIS A 74 5.72 7.16 -10.30
CA HIS A 74 6.92 6.99 -11.15
C HIS A 74 8.07 7.92 -10.76
N GLU A 75 7.78 9.06 -10.16
CA GLU A 75 8.83 9.96 -9.67
C GLU A 75 9.44 9.47 -8.35
N LEU A 76 8.66 8.75 -7.54
CA LEU A 76 9.04 8.34 -6.18
C LEU A 76 9.73 6.98 -6.13
N ILE A 77 9.39 6.08 -7.05
CA ILE A 77 9.92 4.71 -7.10
C ILE A 77 10.45 4.36 -8.48
N ASP A 78 11.38 3.41 -8.52
CA ASP A 78 11.96 2.86 -9.75
C ASP A 78 11.29 1.57 -10.23
N THR A 79 10.24 1.16 -9.56
CA THR A 79 9.56 -0.12 -9.80
C THR A 79 8.22 0.12 -10.47
N GLU A 80 8.01 -0.50 -11.63
CA GLU A 80 6.74 -0.43 -12.34
C GLU A 80 5.68 -1.31 -11.67
N LEU A 81 4.50 -0.73 -11.41
CA LEU A 81 3.33 -1.48 -10.98
C LEU A 81 2.56 -1.99 -12.21
N LYS A 82 2.61 -3.30 -12.42
CA LYS A 82 1.91 -3.94 -13.55
C LYS A 82 0.48 -4.30 -13.15
N ILE A 83 -0.48 -3.57 -13.69
CA ILE A 83 -1.91 -3.86 -13.55
C ILE A 83 -2.43 -4.36 -14.89
N ALA A 84 -2.94 -5.58 -14.93
CA ALA A 84 -3.50 -6.17 -16.14
C ALA A 84 -4.77 -6.98 -15.82
N ASN A 85 -5.80 -6.82 -16.62
CA ASN A 85 -7.07 -7.55 -16.49
C ASN A 85 -7.70 -7.50 -15.08
N GLY A 86 -7.52 -6.38 -14.36
CA GLY A 86 -8.03 -6.22 -13.00
C GLY A 86 -7.18 -6.88 -11.92
N TYR A 87 -6.00 -7.36 -12.26
CA TYR A 87 -5.05 -7.98 -11.35
C TYR A 87 -3.75 -7.19 -11.26
N VAL A 88 -3.10 -7.31 -10.13
CA VAL A 88 -1.76 -6.77 -9.87
C VAL A 88 -0.90 -7.84 -9.24
N ASP A 89 0.34 -7.95 -9.71
CA ASP A 89 1.32 -8.89 -9.14
C ASP A 89 1.96 -8.31 -7.89
N VAL A 90 2.12 -9.16 -6.87
CA VAL A 90 2.92 -8.81 -5.70
C VAL A 90 4.40 -8.85 -6.09
N PRO A 91 5.15 -7.75 -5.93
CA PRO A 91 6.54 -7.70 -6.33
C PRO A 91 7.40 -8.72 -5.58
N ARG A 92 8.36 -9.31 -6.28
CA ARG A 92 9.33 -10.25 -5.71
C ARG A 92 10.67 -9.54 -5.55
N GLY A 93 11.22 -9.58 -4.35
CA GLY A 93 12.51 -8.98 -4.06
C GLY A 93 12.67 -8.70 -2.56
N PRO A 94 13.82 -8.19 -2.13
CA PRO A 94 14.04 -7.82 -0.74
C PRO A 94 13.07 -6.74 -0.27
N GLY A 95 12.61 -6.84 0.97
CA GLY A 95 11.64 -5.91 1.56
C GLY A 95 10.28 -5.97 0.84
N LEU A 96 9.79 -4.83 0.40
CA LEU A 96 8.53 -4.73 -0.37
C LEU A 96 8.71 -5.01 -1.87
N GLY A 97 9.93 -5.39 -2.32
CA GLY A 97 10.22 -5.59 -3.73
C GLY A 97 10.21 -4.30 -4.56
N VAL A 98 10.31 -3.16 -3.91
CA VAL A 98 10.32 -1.82 -4.53
C VAL A 98 11.48 -0.99 -4.00
N ARG A 99 12.02 -0.11 -4.84
CA ARG A 99 13.09 0.82 -4.47
C ARG A 99 12.62 2.26 -4.64
N LEU A 100 13.03 3.11 -3.72
CA LEU A 100 12.87 4.55 -3.91
C LEU A 100 13.78 5.03 -5.02
N ASN A 101 13.29 5.97 -5.81
CA ASN A 101 14.08 6.59 -6.87
C ASN A 101 15.28 7.33 -6.24
N PRO A 102 16.53 6.98 -6.63
CA PRO A 102 17.73 7.63 -6.09
C PRO A 102 17.77 9.13 -6.25
N ASP A 103 17.07 9.65 -7.27
CA ASP A 103 16.99 11.08 -7.53
C ASP A 103 16.27 11.87 -6.42
N LEU A 104 15.49 11.20 -5.58
CA LEU A 104 14.87 11.81 -4.40
C LEU A 104 15.91 12.32 -3.40
N PHE A 105 17.08 11.72 -3.37
CA PHE A 105 18.15 12.01 -2.40
C PHE A 105 19.19 13.00 -2.93
N LYS A 106 19.01 13.56 -4.13
CA LYS A 106 19.90 14.60 -4.67
C LYS A 106 19.74 15.89 -3.88
N LYS A 107 20.86 16.42 -3.34
CA LYS A 107 20.90 17.62 -2.47
C LYS A 107 20.21 18.86 -3.04
N ASN A 108 20.16 19.00 -4.36
CA ASN A 108 19.59 20.17 -5.03
C ASN A 108 18.11 20.04 -5.41
N ARG A 109 17.44 18.98 -4.99
CA ARG A 109 16.01 18.80 -5.26
C ARG A 109 15.19 19.74 -4.35
N PRO A 110 14.21 20.48 -4.87
CA PRO A 110 13.28 21.26 -4.05
C PRO A 110 12.63 20.39 -2.98
N GLY A 111 12.60 20.86 -1.74
CA GLY A 111 12.04 20.12 -0.62
C GLY A 111 12.99 19.11 0.06
N TYR A 112 14.23 18.94 -0.44
CA TYR A 112 15.21 18.06 0.24
C TYR A 112 15.63 18.66 1.59
N ARG A 113 15.44 17.90 2.64
CA ARG A 113 15.82 18.29 4.01
C ARG A 113 16.52 17.13 4.70
N ILE A 114 17.70 17.36 5.25
CA ILE A 114 18.37 16.44 6.17
C ILE A 114 18.12 16.93 7.59
N SER A 115 17.62 16.04 8.44
CA SER A 115 17.53 16.25 9.88
C SER A 115 18.59 15.34 10.53
N THR A 116 19.65 15.90 11.06
CA THR A 116 20.60 15.20 11.92
C THR A 116 20.16 15.35 13.37
N ARG A 117 20.05 14.23 14.08
CA ARG A 117 19.88 14.22 15.54
C ARG A 117 21.23 14.35 16.20
#